data_4692d674ec5eac8f6a6e39e479b448a7
#
_entry.id   4692d674ec5eac8f6a6e39e479b448a7
#
_cell.length_a   1.000
_cell.length_b   1.000
_cell.length_c   1.000
_cell.angle_alpha   90.00
_cell.angle_beta   90.00
_cell.angle_gamma   90.00
#
_symmetry.space_group_name_H-M   'P 1'
#
loop_
_entity.id
_entity.type
_entity.pdbx_description
1 polymer ?
#
loop_
_entity_poly.entity_id
_entity_poly.type
_entity_poly.pdbx_seq_one_letter_code
_entity_poly.pdbx_strand_id
1 'polypeptide(L)'
;MSVENGDQATARRDEAFLFAHRYLLSSSVTPQRFTVAGLRDAIQGTIDMLASPAGLIAKSMVPADPTGEMMTLLGDLSQRQPPRTLDGVWASKNGKRALLIVQTRAAGSDTDGQEQAVGAIRSAFAAALASQHVRASLQMTGPGVFGVEARANIRREVTRLSIVSSALILALLILVYRSIPPLLLGLVPVASGALAGIAAVALGFGVVQGVTLGFGVTLIGEGVDYSIYLFVQSRSRGRAGSAASPASVTDWPVVWPTIRLGVLTSVCGFAALLPSGFPGLAQLGLYSLTGVLAAGLATRFVLPALLPRNFVIRDLSALGLAAQRILRKASSGRAAVGLIAIAAATLLYVHRDRLWGHELAALSPVPAAAQRLDGELRADLGAPDVRYLVVVSAPDMQSALRAAEEVGKELDGLVRGNVLSGYESPALYLPSTALQRQRQQSLPLPQVLRARLQQALVGLPLRASRLQPFLSDVEAARHAPLLTPKDLAGTSFAPVADSLLVRNGDEWHALLPLDAPTSGPHAFAIDFARVRQAVSAAAPAHATVLDLKGEADALYATYLREAVRLSLAGLAAIIVLLLLALRSPARVVRILLP
;
A
#
# COMPACT_ATOMS: atom_id res chain seq x y z
N MET A 1 4.67 -12.71 17.50
CA MET A 1 5.45 -11.46 17.40
C MET A 1 6.88 -11.76 17.73
N SER A 2 7.82 -11.30 16.96
CA SER A 2 9.23 -11.10 17.35
C SER A 2 9.46 -9.61 17.61
N VAL A 3 10.36 -9.30 18.53
CA VAL A 3 10.71 -7.92 18.90
C VAL A 3 12.22 -7.83 18.95
N GLU A 4 12.78 -6.85 18.26
CA GLU A 4 14.21 -6.60 18.21
C GLU A 4 14.48 -5.14 18.55
N ASN A 5 15.47 -4.93 19.40
CA ASN A 5 15.88 -3.61 19.88
C ASN A 5 17.39 -3.41 19.91
N GLY A 6 18.16 -4.38 19.36
CA GLY A 6 19.62 -4.37 19.38
C GLY A 6 20.22 -4.63 20.76
N ASP A 7 19.53 -5.38 21.61
CA ASP A 7 20.06 -5.71 22.96
C ASP A 7 21.35 -6.51 22.88
N GLN A 8 22.17 -6.40 23.94
CA GLN A 8 23.48 -7.06 23.99
C GLN A 8 23.44 -8.58 23.87
N ALA A 9 22.34 -9.22 24.32
CA ALA A 9 22.22 -10.67 24.23
C ALA A 9 22.00 -11.12 22.77
N THR A 10 21.18 -10.38 22.03
CA THR A 10 21.00 -10.59 20.58
C THR A 10 22.29 -10.27 19.82
N ALA A 11 22.93 -9.11 20.10
CA ALA A 11 24.18 -8.73 19.44
C ALA A 11 25.29 -9.79 19.65
N ARG A 12 25.42 -10.35 20.86
CA ARG A 12 26.40 -11.44 21.11
C ARG A 12 26.04 -12.72 20.37
N ARG A 13 24.76 -13.04 20.23
CA ARG A 13 24.33 -14.21 19.43
C ARG A 13 24.65 -14.03 17.97
N ASP A 14 24.39 -12.83 17.45
CA ASP A 14 24.69 -12.47 16.06
C ASP A 14 26.19 -12.55 15.78
N GLU A 15 27.02 -11.98 16.67
CA GLU A 15 28.48 -12.07 16.57
C GLU A 15 28.97 -13.51 16.61
N ALA A 16 28.46 -14.32 17.56
CA ALA A 16 28.82 -15.72 17.68
C ALA A 16 28.39 -16.53 16.45
N PHE A 17 27.20 -16.26 15.91
CA PHE A 17 26.69 -16.89 14.69
C PHE A 17 27.58 -16.56 13.49
N LEU A 18 27.84 -15.27 13.24
CA LEU A 18 28.71 -14.84 12.13
C LEU A 18 30.09 -15.44 12.25
N PHE A 19 30.67 -15.42 13.44
CA PHE A 19 32.00 -15.96 13.68
C PHE A 19 32.06 -17.48 13.43
N ALA A 20 31.08 -18.22 13.92
CA ALA A 20 31.01 -19.68 13.73
C ALA A 20 30.84 -20.08 12.26
N HIS A 21 30.07 -19.28 11.49
CA HIS A 21 29.75 -19.60 10.08
C HIS A 21 30.50 -18.74 9.06
N ARG A 22 31.53 -17.99 9.46
CA ARG A 22 32.24 -17.02 8.61
C ARG A 22 32.76 -17.60 7.31
N TYR A 23 33.22 -18.86 7.32
CA TYR A 23 33.71 -19.51 6.11
C TYR A 23 32.60 -19.95 5.13
N LEU A 24 31.36 -20.06 5.57
CA LEU A 24 30.20 -20.32 4.71
C LEU A 24 29.55 -19.03 4.20
N LEU A 25 29.68 -17.94 4.96
CA LEU A 25 29.02 -16.67 4.69
C LEU A 25 29.90 -15.67 3.93
N SER A 26 31.21 -15.62 4.21
CA SER A 26 32.12 -14.62 3.63
C SER A 26 32.31 -14.78 2.13
N SER A 27 32.17 -13.67 1.41
CA SER A 27 32.40 -13.57 -0.04
C SER A 27 33.86 -13.73 -0.41
N SER A 28 34.81 -13.51 0.53
CA SER A 28 36.25 -13.61 0.31
C SER A 28 36.78 -15.04 0.34
N VAL A 29 35.98 -16.04 0.77
CA VAL A 29 36.38 -17.46 0.83
C VAL A 29 36.45 -18.05 -0.59
N THR A 30 37.60 -17.93 -1.19
CA THR A 30 37.94 -18.44 -2.54
C THR A 30 39.23 -19.26 -2.50
N PRO A 31 39.52 -20.13 -3.50
CA PRO A 31 40.78 -20.84 -3.56
C PRO A 31 42.00 -19.93 -3.55
N GLN A 32 41.90 -18.75 -4.15
CA GLN A 32 42.96 -17.74 -4.23
C GLN A 32 43.29 -17.16 -2.85
N ARG A 33 42.28 -16.98 -1.99
CA ARG A 33 42.44 -16.47 -0.61
C ARG A 33 43.41 -17.31 0.21
N PHE A 34 43.43 -18.63 -0.01
CA PHE A 34 44.24 -19.59 0.73
C PHE A 34 45.55 -19.98 0.00
N THR A 35 45.95 -19.23 -1.02
CA THR A 35 47.34 -19.32 -1.55
C THR A 35 48.33 -18.61 -0.63
N VAL A 36 49.63 -18.81 -0.80
CA VAL A 36 50.66 -18.11 0.00
C VAL A 36 50.52 -16.59 -0.14
N ALA A 37 50.36 -16.09 -1.36
CA ALA A 37 50.15 -14.67 -1.63
C ALA A 37 48.84 -14.18 -1.01
N GLY A 38 47.71 -14.88 -1.26
CA GLY A 38 46.41 -14.49 -0.73
C GLY A 38 46.33 -14.46 0.81
N LEU A 39 46.96 -15.46 1.49
CA LEU A 39 47.11 -15.46 2.95
C LEU A 39 47.94 -14.28 3.43
N ARG A 40 49.08 -14.01 2.75
CA ARG A 40 49.93 -12.88 3.10
C ARG A 40 49.22 -11.54 2.99
N ASP A 41 48.55 -11.30 1.88
CA ASP A 41 47.80 -10.06 1.63
C ASP A 41 46.67 -9.89 2.64
N ALA A 42 45.93 -10.96 2.93
CA ALA A 42 44.86 -10.95 3.91
C ALA A 42 45.34 -10.65 5.33
N ILE A 43 46.42 -11.30 5.75
CA ILE A 43 47.02 -11.10 7.07
C ILE A 43 47.62 -9.70 7.18
N GLN A 44 48.29 -9.19 6.13
CA GLN A 44 48.79 -7.82 6.10
C GLN A 44 47.65 -6.81 6.26
N GLY A 45 46.52 -6.98 5.53
CA GLY A 45 45.34 -6.15 5.70
C GLY A 45 44.78 -6.16 7.13
N THR A 46 44.82 -7.33 7.79
CA THR A 46 44.41 -7.44 9.22
C THR A 46 45.41 -6.70 10.13
N ILE A 47 46.71 -6.78 9.86
CA ILE A 47 47.73 -6.03 10.63
C ILE A 47 47.58 -4.53 10.44
N ASP A 48 47.33 -4.07 9.22
CA ASP A 48 47.12 -2.65 8.91
C ASP A 48 45.84 -2.12 9.62
N MET A 49 44.80 -2.95 9.71
CA MET A 49 43.59 -2.64 10.47
C MET A 49 43.86 -2.52 11.98
N LEU A 50 44.73 -3.38 12.54
CA LEU A 50 45.14 -3.30 13.95
C LEU A 50 45.82 -1.96 14.31
N ALA A 51 46.43 -1.30 13.34
CA ALA A 51 47.01 0.04 13.50
C ALA A 51 45.98 1.16 13.49
N SER A 52 44.71 0.86 13.17
CA SER A 52 43.59 1.82 13.16
C SER A 52 42.85 1.82 14.51
N PRO A 53 41.96 2.82 14.78
CA PRO A 53 41.10 2.85 15.97
C PRO A 53 40.23 1.60 16.14
N ALA A 54 39.88 0.91 15.05
CA ALA A 54 39.14 -0.35 15.06
C ALA A 54 39.96 -1.54 15.57
N GLY A 55 41.27 -1.39 15.68
CA GLY A 55 42.22 -2.46 16.04
C GLY A 55 41.98 -3.08 17.42
N LEU A 56 41.38 -2.37 18.36
CA LEU A 56 41.07 -2.92 19.69
C LEU A 56 40.09 -4.10 19.64
N ILE A 57 39.09 -4.04 18.76
CA ILE A 57 38.08 -5.10 18.56
C ILE A 57 38.72 -6.25 17.77
N ALA A 58 39.47 -5.96 16.71
CA ALA A 58 40.10 -6.94 15.85
C ALA A 58 41.18 -7.77 16.59
N LYS A 59 41.88 -7.18 17.58
CA LYS A 59 42.99 -7.82 18.28
C LYS A 59 42.64 -9.16 18.95
N SER A 60 41.46 -9.27 19.53
CA SER A 60 40.98 -10.50 20.19
C SER A 60 40.67 -11.60 19.18
N MET A 61 40.31 -11.25 17.94
CA MET A 61 39.89 -12.18 16.88
C MET A 61 41.07 -12.70 16.06
N VAL A 62 42.19 -11.98 15.98
CA VAL A 62 43.35 -12.35 15.14
C VAL A 62 43.82 -13.79 15.30
N PRO A 63 43.91 -14.41 16.49
CA PRO A 63 44.36 -15.79 16.61
C PRO A 63 43.47 -16.80 15.88
N ALA A 64 42.15 -16.53 15.78
CA ALA A 64 41.20 -17.42 15.14
C ALA A 64 40.77 -16.94 13.75
N ASP A 65 40.92 -15.63 13.44
CA ASP A 65 40.59 -15.03 12.14
C ASP A 65 41.71 -14.07 11.65
N PRO A 66 42.94 -14.55 11.39
CA PRO A 66 44.03 -13.71 10.91
C PRO A 66 43.81 -13.21 9.48
N THR A 67 42.90 -13.81 8.73
CA THR A 67 42.53 -13.43 7.36
C THR A 67 41.40 -12.40 7.30
N GLY A 68 40.78 -12.08 8.44
CA GLY A 68 39.78 -11.02 8.52
C GLY A 68 38.43 -11.35 7.87
N GLU A 69 38.04 -12.62 7.84
CA GLU A 69 36.78 -13.07 7.24
C GLU A 69 35.57 -12.45 7.96
N MET A 70 35.63 -12.33 9.30
CA MET A 70 34.60 -11.67 10.11
C MET A 70 34.47 -10.20 9.74
N MET A 71 35.59 -9.51 9.53
CA MET A 71 35.55 -8.08 9.15
C MET A 71 35.02 -7.87 7.74
N THR A 72 35.32 -8.80 6.82
CA THR A 72 34.72 -8.81 5.48
C THR A 72 33.20 -8.96 5.58
N LEU A 73 32.71 -9.93 6.37
CA LEU A 73 31.27 -10.13 6.60
C LEU A 73 30.61 -8.91 7.22
N LEU A 74 31.22 -8.33 8.24
CA LEU A 74 30.69 -7.08 8.84
C LEU A 74 30.68 -5.95 7.81
N GLY A 75 31.66 -5.87 6.91
CA GLY A 75 31.69 -4.92 5.80
C GLY A 75 30.56 -5.16 4.80
N ASP A 76 30.37 -6.41 4.38
CA ASP A 76 29.30 -6.80 3.44
C ASP A 76 27.90 -6.54 4.02
N LEU A 77 27.71 -6.81 5.32
CA LEU A 77 26.45 -6.56 6.04
C LEU A 77 26.26 -5.08 6.41
N SER A 78 27.36 -4.32 6.60
CA SER A 78 27.30 -2.91 7.00
C SER A 78 27.35 -1.92 5.83
N GLN A 79 27.02 -2.33 4.61
CA GLN A 79 26.79 -1.39 3.50
C GLN A 79 25.75 -0.31 3.86
N ARG A 80 24.94 -0.56 4.87
CA ARG A 80 24.06 0.40 5.52
C ARG A 80 24.60 0.80 6.88
N GLN A 81 24.43 2.07 7.23
CA GLN A 81 24.80 2.54 8.56
C GLN A 81 23.93 1.80 9.60
N PRO A 82 24.53 1.00 10.49
CA PRO A 82 23.77 0.34 11.54
C PRO A 82 23.11 1.41 12.44
N PRO A 83 21.97 1.11 13.06
CA PRO A 83 21.34 2.02 14.01
C PRO A 83 22.32 2.33 15.13
N ARG A 84 22.29 3.58 15.58
CA ARG A 84 23.11 3.99 16.76
C ARG A 84 22.69 3.17 17.97
N THR A 85 23.65 2.64 18.72
CA THR A 85 23.38 1.97 19.99
C THR A 85 23.71 2.92 21.15
N LEU A 86 22.77 3.07 22.08
CA LEU A 86 22.92 3.84 23.31
C LEU A 86 22.44 2.96 24.47
N ASP A 87 23.25 2.83 25.51
CA ASP A 87 22.94 1.97 26.68
C ASP A 87 22.52 0.55 26.34
N GLY A 88 23.06 0.00 25.25
CA GLY A 88 22.81 -1.38 24.83
C GLY A 88 21.52 -1.61 24.04
N VAL A 89 20.86 -0.55 23.57
CA VAL A 89 19.68 -0.63 22.71
C VAL A 89 19.80 0.31 21.52
N TRP A 90 19.07 0.02 20.45
CA TRP A 90 19.03 0.91 19.29
C TRP A 90 18.39 2.25 19.64
N ALA A 91 19.02 3.30 19.18
CA ALA A 91 18.58 4.68 19.41
C ALA A 91 18.57 5.46 18.10
N SER A 92 17.71 6.46 18.03
CA SER A 92 17.70 7.43 16.93
C SER A 92 19.05 8.18 16.85
N LYS A 93 19.37 8.74 15.68
CA LYS A 93 20.61 9.49 15.44
C LYS A 93 20.83 10.63 16.45
N ASN A 94 19.74 11.25 16.91
CA ASN A 94 19.77 12.31 17.93
C ASN A 94 19.71 11.79 19.38
N GLY A 95 19.63 10.48 19.61
CA GLY A 95 19.59 9.85 20.94
C GLY A 95 18.31 10.08 21.73
N LYS A 96 17.24 10.62 21.14
CA LYS A 96 15.99 10.96 21.85
C LYS A 96 14.94 9.87 21.82
N ARG A 97 15.08 8.87 20.96
CA ARG A 97 14.14 7.75 20.80
C ARG A 97 14.88 6.43 20.95
N ALA A 98 14.34 5.49 21.71
CA ALA A 98 14.70 4.10 21.64
C ALA A 98 13.93 3.46 20.47
N LEU A 99 14.59 2.62 19.69
CA LEU A 99 14.02 2.01 18.48
C LEU A 99 13.77 0.54 18.70
N LEU A 100 12.61 0.06 18.22
CA LEU A 100 12.25 -1.35 18.21
C LEU A 100 11.69 -1.72 16.84
N ILE A 101 12.05 -2.89 16.36
CA ILE A 101 11.41 -3.53 15.21
C ILE A 101 10.48 -4.62 15.75
N VAL A 102 9.23 -4.58 15.33
CA VAL A 102 8.23 -5.58 15.70
C VAL A 102 7.69 -6.24 14.44
N GLN A 103 7.92 -7.55 14.34
CA GLN A 103 7.35 -8.36 13.28
C GLN A 103 6.09 -9.05 13.77
N THR A 104 4.96 -8.79 13.10
CA THR A 104 3.68 -9.42 13.41
C THR A 104 3.54 -10.75 12.66
N ARG A 105 2.77 -11.70 13.22
CA ARG A 105 2.44 -12.96 12.52
C ARG A 105 1.30 -12.80 11.51
N ALA A 106 0.48 -11.77 11.68
CA ALA A 106 -0.61 -11.46 10.78
C ALA A 106 -0.05 -11.03 9.41
N ALA A 107 -0.63 -11.53 8.33
CA ALA A 107 -0.29 -11.08 6.99
C ALA A 107 -0.54 -9.57 6.84
N GLY A 108 0.21 -8.89 5.97
CA GLY A 108 0.04 -7.44 5.73
C GLY A 108 -1.36 -7.06 5.25
N SER A 109 -2.05 -7.98 4.56
CA SER A 109 -3.43 -7.84 4.10
C SER A 109 -4.49 -8.12 5.18
N ASP A 110 -4.13 -8.80 6.27
CA ASP A 110 -5.02 -9.09 7.40
C ASP A 110 -5.09 -7.88 8.34
N THR A 111 -5.95 -6.92 8.01
CA THR A 111 -6.09 -5.69 8.76
C THR A 111 -6.63 -5.92 10.20
N ASP A 112 -7.44 -6.97 10.42
CA ASP A 112 -7.97 -7.29 11.73
C ASP A 112 -6.86 -7.84 12.65
N GLY A 113 -6.05 -8.75 12.15
CA GLY A 113 -4.87 -9.26 12.85
C GLY A 113 -3.84 -8.16 13.13
N GLN A 114 -3.64 -7.22 12.20
CA GLN A 114 -2.77 -6.06 12.39
C GLN A 114 -3.32 -5.10 13.47
N GLU A 115 -4.64 -4.86 13.50
CA GLU A 115 -5.29 -4.02 14.52
C GLU A 115 -5.12 -4.63 15.93
N GLN A 116 -5.28 -5.95 16.06
CA GLN A 116 -5.02 -6.66 17.31
C GLN A 116 -3.55 -6.54 17.74
N ALA A 117 -2.61 -6.69 16.80
CA ALA A 117 -1.19 -6.55 17.07
C ALA A 117 -0.82 -5.15 17.55
N VAL A 118 -1.30 -4.11 16.85
CA VAL A 118 -1.12 -2.69 17.24
C VAL A 118 -1.72 -2.42 18.62
N GLY A 119 -2.90 -2.96 18.90
CA GLY A 119 -3.55 -2.87 20.20
C GLY A 119 -2.72 -3.52 21.33
N ALA A 120 -2.18 -4.72 21.08
CA ALA A 120 -1.33 -5.42 22.03
C ALA A 120 -0.04 -4.65 22.34
N ILE A 121 0.60 -4.06 21.33
CA ILE A 121 1.81 -3.22 21.50
C ILE A 121 1.48 -2.00 22.38
N ARG A 122 0.38 -1.30 22.10
CA ARG A 122 -0.05 -0.14 22.90
C ARG A 122 -0.33 -0.52 24.35
N SER A 123 -0.99 -1.63 24.56
CA SER A 123 -1.32 -2.12 25.92
C SER A 123 -0.06 -2.53 26.69
N ALA A 124 0.87 -3.23 26.03
CA ALA A 124 2.15 -3.61 26.64
C ALA A 124 2.99 -2.38 27.01
N PHE A 125 3.03 -1.38 26.14
CA PHE A 125 3.73 -0.12 26.41
C PHE A 125 3.11 0.64 27.58
N ALA A 126 1.77 0.74 27.64
CA ALA A 126 1.08 1.39 28.75
C ALA A 126 1.35 0.68 30.09
N ALA A 127 1.35 -0.67 30.09
CA ALA A 127 1.68 -1.46 31.26
C ALA A 127 3.14 -1.25 31.73
N ALA A 128 4.08 -1.18 30.77
CA ALA A 128 5.48 -0.91 31.07
C ALA A 128 5.67 0.48 31.68
N LEU A 129 5.00 1.52 31.15
CA LEU A 129 5.06 2.88 31.72
C LEU A 129 4.52 2.93 33.15
N ALA A 130 3.40 2.24 33.40
CA ALA A 130 2.80 2.19 34.73
C ALA A 130 3.73 1.51 35.75
N SER A 131 4.44 0.46 35.34
CA SER A 131 5.36 -0.28 36.22
C SER A 131 6.66 0.47 36.50
N GLN A 132 7.17 1.26 35.54
CA GLN A 132 8.47 1.93 35.64
C GLN A 132 8.38 3.40 36.09
N HIS A 133 7.18 3.96 36.23
CA HIS A 133 6.93 5.36 36.60
C HIS A 133 7.67 6.39 35.70
N VAL A 134 7.90 6.03 34.44
CA VAL A 134 8.61 6.85 33.45
C VAL A 134 7.59 7.53 32.53
N ARG A 135 7.89 8.74 32.08
CA ARG A 135 7.11 9.44 31.05
C ARG A 135 7.77 9.24 29.69
N ALA A 136 7.10 8.48 28.83
CA ALA A 136 7.50 8.32 27.44
C ALA A 136 6.27 8.28 26.54
N SER A 137 6.45 8.54 25.24
CA SER A 137 5.40 8.44 24.22
C SER A 137 5.76 7.37 23.21
N LEU A 138 4.79 6.54 22.84
CA LEU A 138 4.93 5.52 21.80
C LEU A 138 4.63 6.14 20.44
N GLN A 139 5.58 6.04 19.52
CA GLN A 139 5.42 6.34 18.11
C GLN A 139 5.56 5.03 17.32
N MET A 140 4.65 4.75 16.42
CA MET A 140 4.66 3.53 15.61
C MET A 140 4.49 3.90 14.15
N THR A 141 5.16 3.16 13.29
CA THR A 141 5.04 3.24 11.83
C THR A 141 5.15 1.87 11.20
N GLY A 142 4.91 1.80 9.91
CA GLY A 142 5.02 0.60 9.09
C GLY A 142 3.70 0.22 8.42
N PRO A 143 3.75 -0.72 7.46
CA PRO A 143 2.58 -1.07 6.63
C PRO A 143 1.35 -1.51 7.44
N GLY A 144 1.53 -2.28 8.52
CA GLY A 144 0.45 -2.71 9.40
C GLY A 144 -0.23 -1.54 10.12
N VAL A 145 0.57 -0.59 10.64
CA VAL A 145 0.04 0.63 11.29
C VAL A 145 -0.72 1.49 10.29
N PHE A 146 -0.16 1.69 9.10
CA PHE A 146 -0.82 2.48 8.03
C PHE A 146 -2.12 1.84 7.58
N GLY A 147 -2.17 0.52 7.43
CA GLY A 147 -3.40 -0.20 7.08
C GLY A 147 -4.50 0.00 8.12
N VAL A 148 -4.18 -0.13 9.40
CA VAL A 148 -5.11 0.06 10.52
C VAL A 148 -5.59 1.52 10.60
N GLU A 149 -4.69 2.50 10.51
CA GLU A 149 -5.03 3.91 10.56
C GLU A 149 -5.84 4.37 9.35
N ALA A 150 -5.47 3.91 8.14
CA ALA A 150 -6.21 4.18 6.91
C ALA A 150 -7.65 3.67 7.02
N ARG A 151 -7.84 2.42 7.45
CA ARG A 151 -9.16 1.82 7.68
C ARG A 151 -9.97 2.63 8.71
N ALA A 152 -9.35 3.00 9.83
CA ALA A 152 -10.01 3.78 10.87
C ALA A 152 -10.41 5.19 10.39
N ASN A 153 -9.55 5.83 9.58
CA ASN A 153 -9.83 7.14 8.99
C ASN A 153 -10.97 7.06 7.98
N ILE A 154 -10.90 6.12 7.02
CA ILE A 154 -11.96 5.89 6.03
C ILE A 154 -13.29 5.62 6.74
N ARG A 155 -13.31 4.72 7.73
CA ARG A 155 -14.52 4.40 8.48
C ARG A 155 -15.11 5.63 9.19
N ARG A 156 -14.27 6.44 9.83
CA ARG A 156 -14.71 7.69 10.50
C ARG A 156 -15.29 8.70 9.51
N GLU A 157 -14.61 8.93 8.38
CA GLU A 157 -15.09 9.87 7.36
C GLU A 157 -16.38 9.38 6.71
N VAL A 158 -16.47 8.12 6.32
CA VAL A 158 -17.69 7.53 5.76
C VAL A 158 -18.85 7.65 6.75
N THR A 159 -18.63 7.30 8.02
CA THR A 159 -19.67 7.40 9.06
C THR A 159 -20.10 8.86 9.27
N ARG A 160 -19.15 9.79 9.36
CA ARG A 160 -19.43 11.22 9.52
C ARG A 160 -20.22 11.78 8.35
N LEU A 161 -19.77 11.52 7.12
CA LEU A 161 -20.46 11.96 5.91
C LEU A 161 -21.86 11.35 5.79
N SER A 162 -22.01 10.06 6.10
CA SER A 162 -23.30 9.38 6.09
C SER A 162 -24.28 9.99 7.11
N ILE A 163 -23.82 10.27 8.33
CA ILE A 163 -24.65 10.90 9.37
C ILE A 163 -25.06 12.32 8.95
N VAL A 164 -24.10 13.14 8.49
CA VAL A 164 -24.35 14.53 8.08
C VAL A 164 -25.30 14.57 6.88
N SER A 165 -25.06 13.75 5.85
CA SER A 165 -25.91 13.69 4.67
C SER A 165 -27.32 13.20 5.00
N SER A 166 -27.44 12.13 5.80
CA SER A 166 -28.74 11.59 6.23
C SER A 166 -29.52 12.61 7.09
N ALA A 167 -28.82 13.29 8.01
CA ALA A 167 -29.43 14.33 8.85
C ALA A 167 -29.90 15.52 8.00
N LEU A 168 -29.12 15.95 7.01
CA LEU A 168 -29.47 17.04 6.10
C LEU A 168 -30.71 16.67 5.24
N ILE A 169 -30.69 15.46 4.65
CA ILE A 169 -31.81 14.95 3.85
C ILE A 169 -33.05 14.85 4.72
N LEU A 170 -32.94 14.27 5.92
CA LEU A 170 -34.05 14.13 6.85
C LEU A 170 -34.61 15.50 7.27
N ALA A 171 -33.73 16.45 7.60
CA ALA A 171 -34.12 17.83 7.93
C ALA A 171 -34.87 18.52 6.77
N LEU A 172 -34.36 18.36 5.54
CA LEU A 172 -35.02 18.90 4.33
C LEU A 172 -36.38 18.26 4.11
N LEU A 173 -36.49 16.95 4.25
CA LEU A 173 -37.75 16.22 4.11
C LEU A 173 -38.77 16.62 5.20
N ILE A 174 -38.33 16.79 6.45
CA ILE A 174 -39.16 17.28 7.55
C ILE A 174 -39.64 18.71 7.25
N LEU A 175 -38.76 19.58 6.76
CA LEU A 175 -39.11 20.96 6.39
C LEU A 175 -40.15 21.00 5.28
N VAL A 176 -40.02 20.12 4.27
CA VAL A 176 -40.94 20.05 3.12
C VAL A 176 -42.24 19.39 3.50
N TYR A 177 -42.21 18.22 4.11
CA TYR A 177 -43.41 17.43 4.37
C TYR A 177 -44.11 17.82 5.67
N ARG A 178 -43.39 18.25 6.70
CA ARG A 178 -43.90 18.60 8.03
C ARG A 178 -44.89 17.56 8.61
N SER A 179 -44.74 16.30 8.19
CA SER A 179 -45.60 15.17 8.58
C SER A 179 -44.77 13.89 8.52
N ILE A 180 -44.94 13.01 9.50
CA ILE A 180 -44.18 11.76 9.64
C ILE A 180 -44.58 10.71 8.57
N PRO A 181 -45.85 10.48 8.22
CA PRO A 181 -46.20 9.43 7.26
C PRO A 181 -45.59 9.61 5.87
N PRO A 182 -45.60 10.81 5.22
CA PRO A 182 -44.93 11.03 3.95
C PRO A 182 -43.41 10.82 4.03
N LEU A 183 -42.83 11.19 5.18
CA LEU A 183 -41.41 11.02 5.42
C LEU A 183 -41.03 9.53 5.41
N LEU A 184 -41.75 8.72 6.20
CA LEU A 184 -41.47 7.27 6.26
C LEU A 184 -41.74 6.58 4.91
N LEU A 185 -42.83 6.95 4.23
CA LEU A 185 -43.12 6.42 2.90
C LEU A 185 -42.07 6.82 1.86
N GLY A 186 -41.57 8.05 1.94
CA GLY A 186 -40.49 8.52 1.05
C GLY A 186 -39.14 7.78 1.24
N LEU A 187 -38.92 7.22 2.42
CA LEU A 187 -37.72 6.45 2.70
C LEU A 187 -37.80 4.97 2.24
N VAL A 188 -39.00 4.44 1.95
CA VAL A 188 -39.15 3.03 1.53
C VAL A 188 -38.35 2.70 0.25
N PRO A 189 -38.42 3.48 -0.84
CA PRO A 189 -37.59 3.23 -2.02
C PRO A 189 -36.10 3.30 -1.74
N VAL A 190 -35.68 4.23 -0.88
CA VAL A 190 -34.27 4.37 -0.49
C VAL A 190 -33.77 3.13 0.24
N ALA A 191 -34.53 2.69 1.26
CA ALA A 191 -34.18 1.48 2.02
C ALA A 191 -34.14 0.23 1.11
N SER A 192 -35.15 0.10 0.23
CA SER A 192 -35.20 -0.99 -0.74
C SER A 192 -34.00 -0.98 -1.69
N GLY A 193 -33.62 0.20 -2.17
CA GLY A 193 -32.45 0.37 -3.05
C GLY A 193 -31.14 0.05 -2.34
N ALA A 194 -30.94 0.55 -1.12
CA ALA A 194 -29.74 0.28 -0.35
C ALA A 194 -29.58 -1.21 -0.04
N LEU A 195 -30.63 -1.87 0.41
CA LEU A 195 -30.63 -3.31 0.70
C LEU A 195 -30.36 -4.15 -0.55
N ALA A 196 -31.01 -3.84 -1.67
CA ALA A 196 -30.79 -4.53 -2.93
C ALA A 196 -29.37 -4.34 -3.46
N GLY A 197 -28.82 -3.12 -3.35
CA GLY A 197 -27.45 -2.81 -3.74
C GLY A 197 -26.42 -3.58 -2.91
N ILE A 198 -26.56 -3.59 -1.59
CA ILE A 198 -25.68 -4.38 -0.70
C ILE A 198 -25.75 -5.88 -1.03
N ALA A 199 -26.97 -6.42 -1.19
CA ALA A 199 -27.17 -7.81 -1.51
C ALA A 199 -26.53 -8.20 -2.86
N ALA A 200 -26.73 -7.37 -3.89
CA ALA A 200 -26.14 -7.62 -5.22
C ALA A 200 -24.62 -7.62 -5.20
N VAL A 201 -23.99 -6.66 -4.49
CA VAL A 201 -22.53 -6.62 -4.37
C VAL A 201 -22.01 -7.77 -3.53
N ALA A 202 -22.67 -8.13 -2.43
CA ALA A 202 -22.30 -9.27 -1.61
C ALA A 202 -22.34 -10.59 -2.39
N LEU A 203 -23.37 -10.78 -3.23
CA LEU A 203 -23.51 -11.96 -4.07
C LEU A 203 -22.53 -11.98 -5.25
N GLY A 204 -22.23 -10.83 -5.85
CA GLY A 204 -21.36 -10.73 -7.02
C GLY A 204 -19.88 -10.71 -6.72
N PHE A 205 -19.48 -10.13 -5.60
CA PHE A 205 -18.07 -9.91 -5.24
C PHE A 205 -17.65 -10.57 -3.92
N GLY A 206 -18.57 -11.13 -3.16
CA GLY A 206 -18.31 -11.74 -1.85
C GLY A 206 -18.05 -10.75 -0.72
N VAL A 207 -17.41 -9.60 -1.00
CA VAL A 207 -17.06 -8.57 -0.02
C VAL A 207 -17.51 -7.19 -0.51
N VAL A 208 -18.14 -6.42 0.36
CA VAL A 208 -18.55 -5.04 0.08
C VAL A 208 -17.44 -4.08 0.53
N GLN A 209 -16.85 -3.35 -0.39
CA GLN A 209 -15.79 -2.37 -0.08
C GLN A 209 -16.37 -1.12 0.59
N GLY A 210 -15.61 -0.54 1.54
CA GLY A 210 -16.01 0.68 2.24
C GLY A 210 -16.28 1.88 1.31
N VAL A 211 -15.51 1.97 0.22
CA VAL A 211 -15.71 2.99 -0.84
C VAL A 211 -17.10 2.86 -1.48
N THR A 212 -17.55 1.63 -1.77
CA THR A 212 -18.88 1.36 -2.34
C THR A 212 -20.00 1.81 -1.40
N LEU A 213 -19.86 1.56 -0.10
CA LEU A 213 -20.82 2.03 0.90
C LEU A 213 -20.80 3.56 1.04
N GLY A 214 -19.62 4.17 1.00
CA GLY A 214 -19.48 5.64 1.10
C GLY A 214 -20.17 6.37 -0.06
N PHE A 215 -19.96 5.92 -1.27
CA PHE A 215 -20.65 6.47 -2.46
C PHE A 215 -22.11 6.04 -2.56
N GLY A 216 -22.49 4.91 -1.95
CA GLY A 216 -23.88 4.45 -1.88
C GLY A 216 -24.82 5.43 -1.21
N VAL A 217 -24.30 6.34 -0.36
CA VAL A 217 -25.07 7.43 0.24
C VAL A 217 -25.65 8.37 -0.84
N THR A 218 -24.97 8.54 -1.98
CA THR A 218 -25.48 9.37 -3.09
C THR A 218 -26.75 8.78 -3.71
N LEU A 219 -26.91 7.46 -3.70
CA LEU A 219 -28.10 6.75 -4.15
C LEU A 219 -29.35 7.11 -3.31
N ILE A 220 -29.15 7.52 -2.04
CA ILE A 220 -30.24 7.97 -1.16
C ILE A 220 -30.95 9.18 -1.79
N GLY A 221 -30.17 10.13 -2.36
CA GLY A 221 -30.72 11.29 -3.05
C GLY A 221 -31.63 10.90 -4.22
N GLU A 222 -31.19 10.02 -5.12
CA GLU A 222 -31.99 9.57 -6.27
C GLU A 222 -33.27 8.83 -5.86
N GLY A 223 -33.20 7.95 -4.86
CA GLY A 223 -34.37 7.21 -4.35
C GLY A 223 -35.43 8.12 -3.73
N VAL A 224 -35.00 9.19 -3.05
CA VAL A 224 -35.91 10.22 -2.49
C VAL A 224 -36.56 11.01 -3.59
N ASP A 225 -35.85 11.37 -4.67
CA ASP A 225 -36.41 12.16 -5.78
C ASP A 225 -37.59 11.47 -6.45
N TYR A 226 -37.53 10.15 -6.62
CA TYR A 226 -38.67 9.38 -7.17
C TYR A 226 -39.93 9.47 -6.30
N SER A 227 -39.75 9.44 -4.98
CA SER A 227 -40.83 9.58 -4.02
C SER A 227 -41.39 11.01 -4.03
N ILE A 228 -40.53 12.03 -4.02
CA ILE A 228 -40.91 13.45 -4.07
C ILE A 228 -41.70 13.72 -5.35
N TYR A 229 -41.22 13.26 -6.49
CA TYR A 229 -41.86 13.46 -7.77
C TYR A 229 -43.27 12.84 -7.79
N LEU A 230 -43.43 11.60 -7.29
CA LEU A 230 -44.71 10.95 -7.16
C LEU A 230 -45.66 11.77 -6.27
N PHE A 231 -45.22 12.20 -5.09
CA PHE A 231 -46.04 12.91 -4.12
C PHE A 231 -46.47 14.31 -4.63
N VAL A 232 -45.60 15.05 -5.30
CA VAL A 232 -45.89 16.38 -5.84
C VAL A 232 -46.86 16.29 -7.01
N GLN A 233 -46.71 15.33 -7.90
CA GLN A 233 -47.58 15.18 -9.08
C GLN A 233 -48.98 14.66 -8.71
N SER A 234 -49.13 13.81 -7.69
CA SER A 234 -50.43 13.34 -7.23
C SER A 234 -51.32 14.47 -6.74
N ARG A 235 -50.73 15.61 -6.33
CA ARG A 235 -51.47 16.79 -5.83
C ARG A 235 -51.89 17.77 -6.91
N SER A 236 -51.14 17.95 -7.99
CA SER A 236 -51.35 19.06 -8.94
C SER A 236 -52.70 19.00 -9.67
N ARG A 237 -53.37 17.85 -9.70
CA ARG A 237 -54.64 17.63 -10.38
C ARG A 237 -55.89 17.77 -9.50
N GLY A 238 -55.80 17.64 -8.20
CA GLY A 238 -56.92 17.93 -7.30
C GLY A 238 -57.35 19.39 -7.29
N ARG A 239 -56.60 20.29 -7.91
CA ARG A 239 -56.83 21.74 -7.96
C ARG A 239 -57.45 22.25 -9.27
N ALA A 240 -57.49 21.43 -10.32
CA ALA A 240 -58.09 21.81 -11.61
C ALA A 240 -59.60 21.43 -11.63
N GLY A 241 -60.41 22.13 -10.84
CA GLY A 241 -61.80 22.44 -11.09
C GLY A 241 -62.73 21.30 -11.53
N SER A 242 -62.71 20.13 -10.92
CA SER A 242 -63.75 19.14 -11.08
C SER A 242 -64.16 18.58 -9.71
N ALA A 243 -65.35 18.88 -9.27
CA ALA A 243 -65.95 18.41 -8.02
C ALA A 243 -66.37 16.93 -8.16
N ALA A 244 -65.52 16.03 -8.46
CA ALA A 244 -65.82 14.62 -8.47
C ALA A 244 -64.56 13.77 -8.25
N SER A 245 -64.57 13.03 -7.17
CA SER A 245 -63.73 11.94 -6.73
C SER A 245 -62.45 12.32 -6.00
N PRO A 246 -62.20 11.71 -4.81
CA PRO A 246 -60.92 11.78 -4.13
C PRO A 246 -59.84 11.28 -5.09
N ALA A 247 -58.75 11.99 -5.13
CA ALA A 247 -57.59 11.68 -5.98
C ALA A 247 -57.31 10.19 -5.95
N SER A 248 -57.82 9.47 -6.94
CA SER A 248 -57.46 8.07 -7.12
C SER A 248 -56.01 8.02 -7.52
N VAL A 249 -55.25 7.14 -6.90
CA VAL A 249 -53.85 6.79 -7.19
C VAL A 249 -53.64 6.38 -8.68
N THR A 250 -54.64 6.57 -9.52
CA THR A 250 -54.83 6.06 -10.87
C THR A 250 -54.16 6.89 -11.98
N ASP A 251 -53.45 8.00 -11.69
CA ASP A 251 -52.80 8.82 -12.72
C ASP A 251 -51.35 8.38 -13.03
N TRP A 252 -51.01 7.14 -12.75
CA TRP A 252 -49.77 6.50 -13.10
C TRP A 252 -49.34 6.67 -14.58
N PRO A 253 -50.24 6.61 -15.57
CA PRO A 253 -49.85 6.78 -16.96
C PRO A 253 -49.11 8.08 -17.27
N VAL A 254 -49.31 9.11 -16.46
CA VAL A 254 -48.69 10.44 -16.69
C VAL A 254 -47.41 10.64 -15.92
N VAL A 255 -47.28 10.09 -14.72
CA VAL A 255 -46.13 10.27 -13.82
C VAL A 255 -45.03 9.24 -14.15
N TRP A 256 -45.42 8.02 -14.41
CA TRP A 256 -44.51 6.90 -14.63
C TRP A 256 -43.53 7.07 -15.80
N PRO A 257 -43.90 7.60 -16.97
CA PRO A 257 -42.94 7.76 -18.06
C PRO A 257 -41.72 8.62 -17.69
N THR A 258 -41.92 9.66 -16.87
CA THR A 258 -40.85 10.54 -16.41
C THR A 258 -39.94 9.86 -15.39
N ILE A 259 -40.52 9.18 -14.39
CA ILE A 259 -39.75 8.40 -13.41
C ILE A 259 -38.98 7.29 -14.11
N ARG A 260 -39.62 6.55 -15.02
CA ARG A 260 -39.01 5.50 -15.80
C ARG A 260 -37.80 6.01 -16.61
N LEU A 261 -37.94 7.18 -17.24
CA LEU A 261 -36.84 7.77 -18.00
C LEU A 261 -35.70 8.15 -17.08
N GLY A 262 -35.95 8.73 -15.90
CA GLY A 262 -34.95 9.01 -14.89
C GLY A 262 -34.22 7.74 -14.43
N VAL A 263 -35.00 6.71 -14.03
CA VAL A 263 -34.39 5.41 -13.66
C VAL A 263 -33.52 4.82 -14.78
N LEU A 264 -34.00 4.86 -16.03
CA LEU A 264 -33.26 4.32 -17.16
C LEU A 264 -31.97 5.11 -17.45
N THR A 265 -31.97 6.44 -17.31
CA THR A 265 -30.75 7.24 -17.48
C THR A 265 -29.72 6.92 -16.40
N SER A 266 -30.14 6.80 -15.15
CA SER A 266 -29.25 6.40 -14.05
C SER A 266 -28.71 4.97 -14.23
N VAL A 267 -29.57 4.04 -14.63
CA VAL A 267 -29.18 2.65 -14.96
C VAL A 267 -28.12 2.62 -16.07
N CYS A 268 -28.31 3.39 -17.16
CA CYS A 268 -27.31 3.48 -18.24
C CYS A 268 -25.97 4.04 -17.73
N GLY A 269 -26.01 5.09 -16.91
CA GLY A 269 -24.80 5.67 -16.34
C GLY A 269 -24.03 4.69 -15.46
N PHE A 270 -24.72 4.01 -14.53
CA PHE A 270 -24.08 3.05 -13.63
C PHE A 270 -23.70 1.74 -14.31
N ALA A 271 -24.47 1.27 -15.30
CA ALA A 271 -24.13 0.10 -16.09
C ALA A 271 -22.80 0.27 -16.84
N ALA A 272 -22.48 1.48 -17.28
CA ALA A 272 -21.21 1.78 -17.92
C ALA A 272 -19.99 1.53 -17.01
N LEU A 273 -20.15 1.54 -15.67
CA LEU A 273 -19.06 1.28 -14.73
C LEU A 273 -18.81 -0.22 -14.47
N LEU A 274 -19.74 -1.11 -14.83
CA LEU A 274 -19.62 -2.56 -14.57
C LEU A 274 -18.37 -3.21 -15.20
N PRO A 275 -17.97 -2.88 -16.45
CA PRO A 275 -16.81 -3.49 -17.07
C PRO A 275 -15.48 -2.93 -16.59
N SER A 276 -15.47 -2.10 -15.52
CA SER A 276 -14.23 -1.53 -14.98
C SER A 276 -13.29 -2.59 -14.42
N GLY A 277 -12.03 -2.53 -14.79
CA GLY A 277 -10.93 -3.29 -14.20
C GLY A 277 -10.63 -2.91 -12.75
N PHE A 278 -11.13 -1.73 -12.30
CA PHE A 278 -11.01 -1.32 -10.90
C PHE A 278 -12.20 -1.86 -10.08
N PRO A 279 -11.97 -2.82 -9.14
CA PRO A 279 -13.05 -3.49 -8.42
C PRO A 279 -13.99 -2.53 -7.67
N GLY A 280 -13.46 -1.42 -7.15
CA GLY A 280 -14.26 -0.41 -6.46
C GLY A 280 -15.28 0.28 -7.37
N LEU A 281 -14.93 0.60 -8.63
CA LEU A 281 -15.84 1.18 -9.62
C LEU A 281 -16.86 0.14 -10.11
N ALA A 282 -16.45 -1.09 -10.36
CA ALA A 282 -17.36 -2.17 -10.75
C ALA A 282 -18.40 -2.46 -9.65
N GLN A 283 -17.97 -2.51 -8.39
CA GLN A 283 -18.88 -2.65 -7.25
C GLN A 283 -19.84 -1.47 -7.12
N LEU A 284 -19.34 -0.23 -7.29
CA LEU A 284 -20.17 0.96 -7.28
C LEU A 284 -21.21 0.94 -8.40
N GLY A 285 -20.79 0.51 -9.61
CA GLY A 285 -21.69 0.32 -10.74
C GLY A 285 -22.81 -0.67 -10.42
N LEU A 286 -22.48 -1.85 -9.90
CA LEU A 286 -23.44 -2.89 -9.53
C LEU A 286 -24.38 -2.44 -8.41
N TYR A 287 -23.81 -1.85 -7.34
CA TYR A 287 -24.57 -1.31 -6.20
C TYR A 287 -25.61 -0.28 -6.65
N SER A 288 -25.16 0.71 -7.43
CA SER A 288 -26.01 1.83 -7.85
C SER A 288 -27.06 1.40 -8.88
N LEU A 289 -26.68 0.56 -9.83
CA LEU A 289 -27.60 0.00 -10.84
C LEU A 289 -28.74 -0.77 -10.17
N THR A 290 -28.41 -1.74 -9.32
CA THR A 290 -29.41 -2.58 -8.64
C THR A 290 -30.22 -1.78 -7.62
N GLY A 291 -29.58 -0.83 -6.93
CA GLY A 291 -30.21 0.07 -5.98
C GLY A 291 -31.23 1.00 -6.63
N VAL A 292 -30.89 1.64 -7.75
CA VAL A 292 -31.81 2.51 -8.51
C VAL A 292 -32.97 1.73 -9.09
N LEU A 293 -32.71 0.53 -9.63
CA LEU A 293 -33.78 -0.36 -10.13
C LEU A 293 -34.75 -0.74 -9.01
N ALA A 294 -34.23 -1.17 -7.87
CA ALA A 294 -35.05 -1.56 -6.72
C ALA A 294 -35.85 -0.36 -6.18
N ALA A 295 -35.23 0.82 -6.06
CA ALA A 295 -35.92 2.04 -5.66
C ALA A 295 -37.04 2.44 -6.65
N GLY A 296 -36.77 2.35 -7.96
CA GLY A 296 -37.75 2.59 -9.01
C GLY A 296 -38.93 1.61 -8.94
N LEU A 297 -38.67 0.32 -8.75
CA LEU A 297 -39.69 -0.72 -8.58
C LEU A 297 -40.49 -0.52 -7.28
N ALA A 298 -39.82 -0.21 -6.17
CA ALA A 298 -40.51 0.12 -4.92
C ALA A 298 -41.41 1.35 -5.05
N THR A 299 -40.96 2.38 -5.76
CA THR A 299 -41.78 3.56 -6.07
C THR A 299 -42.98 3.20 -6.96
N ARG A 300 -42.82 2.24 -7.89
CA ARG A 300 -43.88 1.84 -8.84
C ARG A 300 -44.93 0.96 -8.19
N PHE A 301 -44.54 -0.01 -7.39
CA PHE A 301 -45.43 -1.08 -6.93
C PHE A 301 -45.73 -1.00 -5.42
N VAL A 302 -44.73 -0.68 -4.61
CA VAL A 302 -44.87 -0.70 -3.14
C VAL A 302 -45.44 0.62 -2.61
N LEU A 303 -44.88 1.73 -3.07
CA LEU A 303 -45.27 3.04 -2.56
C LEU A 303 -46.78 3.38 -2.78
N PRO A 304 -47.39 3.10 -3.95
CA PRO A 304 -48.84 3.34 -4.13
C PRO A 304 -49.71 2.46 -3.26
N ALA A 305 -49.26 1.23 -2.96
CA ALA A 305 -50.04 0.33 -2.08
C ALA A 305 -50.01 0.77 -0.60
N LEU A 306 -48.94 1.45 -0.20
CA LEU A 306 -48.78 1.98 1.16
C LEU A 306 -49.35 3.39 1.37
N LEU A 307 -49.73 4.10 0.30
CA LEU A 307 -50.27 5.44 0.39
C LEU A 307 -51.69 5.42 0.97
N PRO A 308 -51.95 6.15 2.09
CA PRO A 308 -53.30 6.29 2.63
C PRO A 308 -54.24 6.97 1.62
N ARG A 309 -55.50 6.54 1.55
CA ARG A 309 -56.51 7.11 0.63
C ARG A 309 -56.72 8.60 0.80
N ASN A 310 -56.48 9.15 1.99
CA ASN A 310 -56.63 10.58 2.33
C ASN A 310 -55.28 11.30 2.42
N PHE A 311 -54.27 10.87 1.63
CA PHE A 311 -52.95 11.45 1.65
C PHE A 311 -52.93 12.86 1.07
N VAL A 312 -52.66 13.86 1.90
CA VAL A 312 -52.55 15.26 1.51
C VAL A 312 -51.22 15.82 1.93
N ILE A 313 -50.44 16.31 0.97
CA ILE A 313 -49.24 17.08 1.24
C ILE A 313 -49.60 18.55 1.42
N ARG A 314 -48.97 19.23 2.38
CA ARG A 314 -49.11 20.64 2.63
C ARG A 314 -48.79 21.50 1.41
N ASP A 315 -49.39 22.69 1.35
CA ASP A 315 -49.20 23.64 0.26
C ASP A 315 -47.75 24.17 0.22
N LEU A 316 -47.01 23.83 -0.82
CA LEU A 316 -45.66 24.28 -1.09
C LEU A 316 -45.60 25.50 -2.02
N SER A 317 -46.78 26.12 -2.32
CA SER A 317 -46.87 27.26 -3.22
C SER A 317 -46.04 28.47 -2.76
N ALA A 318 -45.92 28.68 -1.45
CA ALA A 318 -45.07 29.73 -0.90
C ALA A 318 -43.58 29.51 -1.19
N LEU A 319 -43.11 28.26 -1.07
CA LEU A 319 -41.74 27.88 -1.43
C LEU A 319 -41.52 28.00 -2.96
N GLY A 320 -42.49 27.59 -3.76
CA GLY A 320 -42.45 27.73 -5.21
C GLY A 320 -42.39 29.20 -5.65
N LEU A 321 -43.17 30.08 -5.01
CA LEU A 321 -43.13 31.53 -5.27
C LEU A 321 -41.83 32.17 -4.81
N ALA A 322 -41.22 31.71 -3.71
CA ALA A 322 -39.90 32.15 -3.27
C ALA A 322 -38.82 31.72 -4.27
N ALA A 323 -38.82 30.45 -4.70
CA ALA A 323 -37.91 29.94 -5.71
C ALA A 323 -38.06 30.70 -7.05
N GLN A 324 -39.32 30.97 -7.47
CA GLN A 324 -39.59 31.74 -8.69
C GLN A 324 -39.04 33.18 -8.61
N ARG A 325 -39.15 33.84 -7.43
CA ARG A 325 -38.55 35.16 -7.21
C ARG A 325 -37.04 35.15 -7.31
N ILE A 326 -36.39 34.12 -6.71
CA ILE A 326 -34.93 33.93 -6.81
C ILE A 326 -34.51 33.70 -8.26
N LEU A 327 -35.24 32.82 -8.98
CA LEU A 327 -34.95 32.52 -10.39
C LEU A 327 -35.17 33.75 -11.29
N ARG A 328 -36.18 34.56 -11.06
CA ARG A 328 -36.35 35.83 -11.81
C ARG A 328 -35.24 36.81 -11.53
N LYS A 329 -34.77 36.90 -10.29
CA LYS A 329 -33.63 37.75 -9.93
C LYS A 329 -32.33 37.22 -10.56
N ALA A 330 -32.12 35.89 -10.59
CA ALA A 330 -30.99 35.24 -11.25
C ALA A 330 -31.07 35.38 -12.79
N SER A 331 -32.26 35.34 -13.38
CA SER A 331 -32.42 35.50 -14.83
C SER A 331 -32.09 36.91 -15.34
N SER A 332 -32.21 37.96 -14.50
CA SER A 332 -31.70 39.31 -14.84
C SER A 332 -30.15 39.38 -14.76
N GLY A 333 -29.50 38.44 -14.11
CA GLY A 333 -28.03 38.33 -13.98
C GLY A 333 -27.37 37.36 -14.98
N ARG A 334 -28.04 37.03 -16.11
CA ARG A 334 -27.48 36.07 -17.11
C ARG A 334 -26.06 36.40 -17.55
N ALA A 335 -25.74 37.67 -17.70
CA ALA A 335 -24.40 38.13 -18.04
C ALA A 335 -23.38 37.80 -16.93
N ALA A 336 -23.78 37.97 -15.66
CA ALA A 336 -22.92 37.62 -14.53
C ALA A 336 -22.70 36.09 -14.42
N VAL A 337 -23.78 35.29 -14.65
CA VAL A 337 -23.63 33.82 -14.70
C VAL A 337 -22.74 33.39 -15.86
N GLY A 338 -22.91 34.00 -17.04
CA GLY A 338 -22.01 33.74 -18.18
C GLY A 338 -20.57 34.14 -17.90
N LEU A 339 -20.35 35.28 -17.24
CA LEU A 339 -19.01 35.70 -16.82
C LEU A 339 -18.37 34.72 -15.82
N ILE A 340 -19.12 34.27 -14.82
CA ILE A 340 -18.68 33.25 -13.85
C ILE A 340 -18.34 31.94 -14.55
N ALA A 341 -19.18 31.50 -15.50
CA ALA A 341 -18.92 30.28 -16.27
C ALA A 341 -17.64 30.40 -17.13
N ILE A 342 -17.45 31.54 -17.80
CA ILE A 342 -16.24 31.81 -18.58
C ILE A 342 -15.01 31.89 -17.65
N ALA A 343 -15.12 32.57 -16.52
CA ALA A 343 -14.04 32.65 -15.53
C ALA A 343 -13.67 31.26 -14.98
N ALA A 344 -14.68 30.44 -14.66
CA ALA A 344 -14.47 29.06 -14.22
C ALA A 344 -13.82 28.21 -15.32
N ALA A 345 -14.31 28.29 -16.57
CA ALA A 345 -13.72 27.59 -17.70
C ALA A 345 -12.27 28.03 -17.97
N THR A 346 -11.99 29.34 -17.88
CA THR A 346 -10.64 29.89 -18.01
C THR A 346 -9.73 29.39 -16.89
N LEU A 347 -10.22 29.39 -15.63
CA LEU A 347 -9.47 28.89 -14.50
C LEU A 347 -9.13 27.40 -14.65
N LEU A 348 -10.10 26.58 -15.07
CA LEU A 348 -9.90 25.17 -15.37
C LEU A 348 -8.91 24.97 -16.52
N TYR A 349 -8.98 25.77 -17.57
CA TYR A 349 -8.07 25.69 -18.69
C TYR A 349 -6.63 26.07 -18.32
N VAL A 350 -6.46 27.15 -17.55
CA VAL A 350 -5.13 27.60 -17.08
C VAL A 350 -4.49 26.59 -16.13
N HIS A 351 -5.29 25.92 -15.30
CA HIS A 351 -4.79 24.95 -14.32
C HIS A 351 -4.95 23.49 -14.78
N ARG A 352 -5.25 23.22 -16.06
CA ARG A 352 -5.52 21.88 -16.59
C ARG A 352 -4.45 20.85 -16.23
N ASP A 353 -3.18 21.25 -16.17
CA ASP A 353 -2.06 20.38 -15.84
C ASP A 353 -1.95 20.06 -14.34
N ARG A 354 -2.71 20.79 -13.50
CA ARG A 354 -2.78 20.58 -12.05
C ARG A 354 -4.13 20.05 -11.56
N LEU A 355 -5.10 19.89 -12.46
CA LEU A 355 -6.46 19.41 -12.11
C LEU A 355 -6.45 17.93 -11.71
N TRP A 356 -5.53 17.17 -12.25
CA TRP A 356 -5.41 15.73 -11.99
C TRP A 356 -4.15 15.48 -11.18
N GLY A 357 -4.30 14.85 -10.04
CA GLY A 357 -3.16 14.29 -9.32
C GLY A 357 -2.56 13.14 -10.15
N HIS A 358 -1.27 13.18 -10.38
CA HIS A 358 -0.56 12.13 -11.14
C HIS A 358 0.05 11.06 -10.23
N GLU A 359 0.02 11.27 -8.93
CA GLU A 359 0.61 10.38 -7.94
C GLU A 359 -0.48 9.65 -7.14
N LEU A 360 -0.39 8.33 -7.08
CA LEU A 360 -1.25 7.51 -6.22
C LEU A 360 -1.12 7.91 -4.74
N ALA A 361 0.07 8.35 -4.34
CA ALA A 361 0.34 8.84 -2.98
C ALA A 361 -0.57 10.00 -2.55
N ALA A 362 -1.04 10.84 -3.48
CA ALA A 362 -1.98 11.92 -3.20
C ALA A 362 -3.36 11.43 -2.74
N LEU A 363 -3.74 10.20 -3.10
CA LEU A 363 -4.97 9.54 -2.65
C LEU A 363 -4.79 8.75 -1.35
N SER A 364 -3.56 8.68 -0.83
CA SER A 364 -3.28 7.92 0.39
C SER A 364 -4.02 8.55 1.58
N PRO A 365 -4.80 7.78 2.33
CA PRO A 365 -5.46 8.25 3.55
C PRO A 365 -4.46 8.43 4.71
N VAL A 366 -3.16 8.16 4.47
CA VAL A 366 -2.10 8.30 5.46
C VAL A 366 -1.69 9.77 5.56
N PRO A 367 -1.81 10.40 6.74
CA PRO A 367 -1.45 11.80 6.92
C PRO A 367 0.04 12.05 6.60
N ALA A 368 0.35 13.22 6.04
CA ALA A 368 1.74 13.60 5.71
C ALA A 368 2.68 13.59 6.94
N ALA A 369 2.14 13.80 8.14
CA ALA A 369 2.90 13.68 9.38
C ALA A 369 3.33 12.23 9.67
N ALA A 370 2.47 11.25 9.41
CA ALA A 370 2.78 9.83 9.58
C ALA A 370 3.80 9.35 8.53
N GLN A 371 3.70 9.84 7.29
CA GLN A 371 4.69 9.54 6.24
C GLN A 371 6.07 10.12 6.60
N ARG A 372 6.12 11.34 7.14
CA ARG A 372 7.39 11.93 7.63
C ARG A 372 7.98 11.14 8.78
N LEU A 373 7.16 10.74 9.76
CA LEU A 373 7.60 9.90 10.88
C LEU A 373 8.17 8.57 10.37
N ASP A 374 7.55 7.95 9.38
CA ASP A 374 8.05 6.72 8.76
C ASP A 374 9.45 6.94 8.15
N GLY A 375 9.61 8.01 7.37
CA GLY A 375 10.90 8.36 6.79
C GLY A 375 11.98 8.63 7.85
N GLU A 376 11.65 9.33 8.94
CA GLU A 376 12.58 9.56 10.06
C GLU A 376 13.01 8.25 10.73
N LEU A 377 12.05 7.39 11.09
CA LEU A 377 12.33 6.14 11.79
C LEU A 377 13.10 5.14 10.90
N ARG A 378 12.79 5.08 9.59
CA ARG A 378 13.57 4.30 8.63
C ARG A 378 15.01 4.81 8.51
N ALA A 379 15.18 6.14 8.42
CA ALA A 379 16.51 6.76 8.36
C ALA A 379 17.32 6.53 9.65
N ASP A 380 16.66 6.49 10.81
CA ASP A 380 17.29 6.18 12.10
C ASP A 380 17.73 4.71 12.21
N LEU A 381 16.95 3.80 11.61
CA LEU A 381 17.25 2.36 11.55
C LEU A 381 18.22 1.98 10.42
N GLY A 382 18.50 2.88 9.46
CA GLY A 382 19.22 2.54 8.24
C GLY A 382 18.42 1.59 7.33
N ALA A 383 17.08 1.55 7.47
CA ALA A 383 16.24 0.67 6.69
C ALA A 383 16.19 1.11 5.20
N PRO A 384 16.10 0.15 4.24
CA PRO A 384 16.10 0.47 2.81
C PRO A 384 14.91 1.31 2.40
N ASP A 385 15.13 2.15 1.40
CA ASP A 385 14.02 2.68 0.62
C ASP A 385 13.52 1.56 -0.30
N VAL A 386 12.32 1.05 -0.03
CA VAL A 386 11.72 -0.07 -0.78
C VAL A 386 11.17 0.36 -2.15
N ARG A 387 11.56 1.52 -2.65
CA ARG A 387 11.07 2.01 -3.95
C ARG A 387 11.49 1.11 -5.10
N TYR A 388 12.73 0.69 -5.09
CA TYR A 388 13.31 -0.12 -6.16
C TYR A 388 13.59 -1.54 -5.66
N LEU A 389 13.11 -2.52 -6.39
CA LEU A 389 13.16 -3.92 -5.98
C LEU A 389 13.48 -4.81 -7.19
N VAL A 390 14.42 -5.74 -7.02
CA VAL A 390 14.52 -6.89 -7.91
C VAL A 390 13.82 -8.06 -7.27
N VAL A 391 12.93 -8.68 -8.01
CA VAL A 391 12.23 -9.92 -7.61
C VAL A 391 12.77 -11.06 -8.46
N VAL A 392 13.29 -12.07 -7.79
CA VAL A 392 13.77 -13.30 -8.43
C VAL A 392 12.83 -14.44 -8.05
N SER A 393 12.15 -15.02 -9.03
CA SER A 393 11.17 -16.10 -8.84
C SER A 393 11.76 -17.44 -9.22
N ALA A 394 11.49 -18.48 -8.43
CA ALA A 394 11.97 -19.84 -8.72
C ALA A 394 11.02 -20.90 -8.10
N PRO A 395 11.04 -22.15 -8.60
CA PRO A 395 10.16 -23.20 -8.11
C PRO A 395 10.52 -23.67 -6.69
N ASP A 396 11.76 -23.48 -6.26
CA ASP A 396 12.22 -23.87 -4.93
C ASP A 396 13.18 -22.82 -4.33
N MET A 397 13.33 -22.86 -3.01
CA MET A 397 14.16 -21.93 -2.24
C MET A 397 15.61 -21.90 -2.70
N GLN A 398 16.20 -23.05 -3.00
CA GLN A 398 17.61 -23.14 -3.37
C GLN A 398 17.86 -22.56 -4.76
N SER A 399 16.92 -22.72 -5.68
CA SER A 399 16.96 -22.12 -7.01
C SER A 399 16.78 -20.59 -6.93
N ALA A 400 15.89 -20.10 -6.03
CA ALA A 400 15.74 -18.67 -5.78
C ALA A 400 17.01 -18.03 -5.22
N LEU A 401 17.66 -18.71 -4.26
CA LEU A 401 18.92 -18.23 -3.68
C LEU A 401 20.05 -18.22 -4.72
N ARG A 402 20.19 -19.26 -5.54
CA ARG A 402 21.20 -19.30 -6.61
C ARG A 402 21.01 -18.18 -7.63
N ALA A 403 19.78 -17.96 -8.07
CA ALA A 403 19.48 -16.88 -9.00
C ALA A 403 19.71 -15.50 -8.36
N ALA A 404 19.40 -15.33 -7.07
CA ALA A 404 19.73 -14.12 -6.32
C ALA A 404 21.25 -13.88 -6.20
N GLU A 405 22.04 -14.93 -6.06
CA GLU A 405 23.52 -14.87 -6.07
C GLU A 405 24.07 -14.41 -7.42
N GLU A 406 23.52 -14.92 -8.53
CA GLU A 406 23.95 -14.50 -9.88
C GLU A 406 23.57 -13.03 -10.15
N VAL A 407 22.33 -12.64 -9.79
CA VAL A 407 21.90 -11.23 -9.87
C VAL A 407 22.77 -10.34 -9.00
N GLY A 408 23.13 -10.79 -7.79
CA GLY A 408 23.99 -10.06 -6.86
C GLY A 408 25.35 -9.72 -7.46
N LYS A 409 25.99 -10.64 -8.20
CA LYS A 409 27.28 -10.38 -8.87
C LYS A 409 27.22 -9.21 -9.86
N GLU A 410 26.11 -9.10 -10.61
CA GLU A 410 25.91 -7.98 -11.53
C GLU A 410 25.60 -6.68 -10.79
N LEU A 411 24.81 -6.76 -9.70
CA LEU A 411 24.53 -5.61 -8.84
C LEU A 411 25.80 -5.07 -8.16
N ASP A 412 26.73 -5.93 -7.75
CA ASP A 412 28.04 -5.53 -7.24
C ASP A 412 28.83 -4.70 -8.26
N GLY A 413 28.70 -5.03 -9.55
CA GLY A 413 29.26 -4.24 -10.65
C GLY A 413 28.67 -2.84 -10.72
N LEU A 414 27.34 -2.72 -10.52
CA LEU A 414 26.63 -1.44 -10.52
C LEU A 414 26.94 -0.59 -9.27
N VAL A 415 27.15 -1.22 -8.11
CA VAL A 415 27.61 -0.55 -6.88
C VAL A 415 29.01 0.01 -7.07
N ARG A 416 29.93 -0.77 -7.61
CA ARG A 416 31.29 -0.29 -7.94
C ARG A 416 31.29 0.84 -8.97
N GLY A 417 30.33 0.81 -9.90
CA GLY A 417 30.10 1.86 -10.89
C GLY A 417 29.32 3.07 -10.37
N ASN A 418 28.98 3.13 -9.08
CA ASN A 418 28.20 4.20 -8.44
C ASN A 418 26.82 4.45 -9.10
N VAL A 419 26.24 3.41 -9.71
CA VAL A 419 24.88 3.39 -10.23
C VAL A 419 23.89 3.09 -9.11
N LEU A 420 24.31 2.27 -8.15
CA LEU A 420 23.62 1.94 -6.91
C LEU A 420 24.54 2.32 -5.74
N SER A 421 23.95 2.70 -4.59
CA SER A 421 24.71 2.83 -3.34
C SER A 421 24.83 1.51 -2.59
N GLY A 422 23.95 0.57 -2.83
CA GLY A 422 23.94 -0.76 -2.24
C GLY A 422 22.68 -1.53 -2.64
N TYR A 423 22.59 -2.75 -2.18
CA TYR A 423 21.41 -3.60 -2.29
C TYR A 423 21.35 -4.60 -1.14
N GLU A 424 20.20 -5.19 -0.90
CA GLU A 424 20.02 -6.30 0.03
C GLU A 424 19.71 -7.59 -0.73
N SER A 425 20.13 -8.73 -0.19
CA SER A 425 19.83 -10.04 -0.76
C SER A 425 19.71 -11.09 0.35
N PRO A 426 18.74 -12.01 0.26
CA PRO A 426 18.65 -13.10 1.23
C PRO A 426 19.90 -13.99 1.20
N ALA A 427 20.61 -14.05 0.09
CA ALA A 427 21.84 -14.82 -0.06
C ALA A 427 23.04 -14.29 0.78
N LEU A 428 22.96 -13.04 1.27
CA LEU A 428 23.96 -12.50 2.21
C LEU A 428 23.87 -13.19 3.59
N TYR A 429 22.65 -13.57 3.99
CA TYR A 429 22.37 -14.20 5.28
C TYR A 429 22.27 -15.72 5.18
N LEU A 430 21.78 -16.22 4.06
CA LEU A 430 21.59 -17.65 3.77
C LEU A 430 22.02 -17.95 2.33
N PRO A 431 23.33 -18.17 2.08
CA PRO A 431 23.79 -18.55 0.76
C PRO A 431 23.21 -19.90 0.33
N SER A 432 23.05 -20.11 -0.98
CA SER A 432 22.62 -21.40 -1.51
C SER A 432 23.55 -22.54 -1.06
N THR A 433 23.00 -23.74 -0.94
CA THR A 433 23.81 -24.92 -0.58
C THR A 433 24.93 -25.17 -1.58
N ALA A 434 24.75 -24.77 -2.85
CA ALA A 434 25.79 -24.86 -3.87
C ALA A 434 26.96 -23.91 -3.56
N LEU A 435 26.67 -22.64 -3.24
CA LEU A 435 27.70 -21.65 -2.90
C LEU A 435 28.41 -22.01 -1.59
N GLN A 436 27.68 -22.47 -0.59
CA GLN A 436 28.25 -22.92 0.69
C GLN A 436 29.24 -24.08 0.46
N ARG A 437 28.86 -25.09 -0.35
CA ARG A 437 29.78 -26.21 -0.72
C ARG A 437 30.98 -25.72 -1.48
N GLN A 438 30.82 -24.80 -2.42
CA GLN A 438 31.92 -24.21 -3.18
C GLN A 438 32.93 -23.53 -2.23
N ARG A 439 32.43 -22.76 -1.24
CA ARG A 439 33.28 -22.13 -0.22
C ARG A 439 33.97 -23.16 0.65
N GLN A 440 33.27 -24.21 1.13
CA GLN A 440 33.91 -25.31 1.87
C GLN A 440 35.03 -26.01 1.07
N GLN A 441 34.81 -26.26 -0.22
CA GLN A 441 35.78 -26.87 -1.10
C GLN A 441 37.01 -25.97 -1.34
N SER A 442 36.85 -24.64 -1.19
CA SER A 442 37.94 -23.67 -1.28
C SER A 442 38.89 -23.72 -0.07
N LEU A 443 38.44 -24.30 1.05
CA LEU A 443 39.27 -24.43 2.25
C LEU A 443 40.34 -25.52 2.07
N PRO A 444 41.63 -25.21 2.28
CA PRO A 444 42.72 -26.18 2.07
C PRO A 444 42.75 -27.25 3.15
N LEU A 445 43.39 -28.38 2.84
CA LEU A 445 43.72 -29.41 3.82
C LEU A 445 44.59 -28.83 4.94
N PRO A 446 44.49 -29.30 6.20
CA PRO A 446 45.23 -28.75 7.35
C PRO A 446 46.76 -28.69 7.15
N GLN A 447 47.34 -29.73 6.54
CA GLN A 447 48.76 -29.77 6.26
C GLN A 447 49.21 -28.74 5.22
N VAL A 448 48.40 -28.57 4.16
CA VAL A 448 48.64 -27.59 3.10
C VAL A 448 48.47 -26.16 3.64
N LEU A 449 47.42 -25.91 4.45
CA LEU A 449 47.21 -24.62 5.08
C LEU A 449 48.38 -24.25 5.99
N ARG A 450 48.83 -25.18 6.83
CA ARG A 450 49.95 -24.95 7.75
C ARG A 450 51.23 -24.57 7.00
N ALA A 451 51.57 -25.30 5.94
CA ALA A 451 52.73 -25.01 5.12
C ALA A 451 52.65 -23.64 4.44
N ARG A 452 51.49 -23.32 3.83
CA ARG A 452 51.27 -22.04 3.17
C ARG A 452 51.26 -20.87 4.18
N LEU A 453 50.68 -21.07 5.36
CA LEU A 453 50.67 -20.08 6.43
C LEU A 453 52.07 -19.76 6.94
N GLN A 454 52.92 -20.77 7.13
CA GLN A 454 54.32 -20.56 7.52
C GLN A 454 55.07 -19.70 6.52
N GLN A 455 54.86 -19.95 5.22
CA GLN A 455 55.49 -19.18 4.14
C GLN A 455 54.92 -17.75 4.08
N ALA A 456 53.60 -17.59 4.24
CA ALA A 456 52.92 -16.28 4.22
C ALA A 456 53.37 -15.36 5.36
N LEU A 457 53.72 -15.95 6.52
CA LEU A 457 54.10 -15.20 7.72
C LEU A 457 55.57 -14.73 7.70
N VAL A 458 56.39 -15.13 6.72
CA VAL A 458 57.80 -14.69 6.63
C VAL A 458 57.83 -13.17 6.53
N GLY A 459 58.50 -12.51 7.52
CA GLY A 459 58.63 -11.05 7.59
C GLY A 459 57.41 -10.33 8.18
N LEU A 460 56.35 -11.03 8.61
CA LEU A 460 55.23 -10.44 9.32
C LEU A 460 55.36 -10.55 10.86
N PRO A 461 54.80 -9.60 11.65
CA PRO A 461 54.96 -9.57 13.11
C PRO A 461 54.07 -10.60 13.85
N LEU A 462 53.59 -11.65 13.18
CA LEU A 462 52.73 -12.69 13.74
C LEU A 462 53.48 -14.02 13.85
N ARG A 463 53.27 -14.74 14.96
CA ARG A 463 53.87 -16.07 15.18
C ARG A 463 52.89 -17.16 14.81
N ALA A 464 53.29 -18.11 13.96
CA ALA A 464 52.46 -19.24 13.53
C ALA A 464 51.88 -20.05 14.71
N SER A 465 52.61 -20.15 15.83
CA SER A 465 52.15 -20.85 17.04
C SER A 465 50.90 -20.21 17.70
N ARG A 466 50.67 -18.93 17.48
CA ARG A 466 49.48 -18.20 18.01
C ARG A 466 48.27 -18.38 17.12
N LEU A 467 48.41 -18.90 15.91
CA LEU A 467 47.35 -19.09 14.92
C LEU A 467 46.80 -20.54 14.88
N GLN A 468 47.04 -21.32 15.93
CA GLN A 468 46.46 -22.68 16.07
C GLN A 468 44.90 -22.64 16.04
N PRO A 469 44.20 -21.69 16.69
CA PRO A 469 42.74 -21.57 16.57
C PRO A 469 42.28 -21.42 15.12
N PHE A 470 42.96 -20.61 14.29
CA PHE A 470 42.65 -20.46 12.87
C PHE A 470 42.76 -21.79 12.11
N LEU A 471 43.82 -22.56 12.36
CA LEU A 471 44.02 -23.86 11.69
C LEU A 471 42.93 -24.86 12.08
N SER A 472 42.53 -24.90 13.36
CA SER A 472 41.46 -25.77 13.84
C SER A 472 40.10 -25.33 13.33
N ASP A 473 39.83 -24.03 13.25
CA ASP A 473 38.55 -23.48 12.75
C ASP A 473 38.38 -23.75 11.25
N VAL A 474 39.42 -23.59 10.44
CA VAL A 474 39.36 -23.93 9.01
C VAL A 474 39.13 -25.43 8.82
N GLU A 475 39.77 -26.30 9.62
CA GLU A 475 39.55 -27.75 9.57
C GLU A 475 38.11 -28.10 9.96
N ALA A 476 37.60 -27.54 11.04
CA ALA A 476 36.22 -27.72 11.48
C ALA A 476 35.21 -27.24 10.40
N ALA A 477 35.45 -26.08 9.79
CA ALA A 477 34.59 -25.51 8.74
C ALA A 477 34.50 -26.38 7.48
N ARG A 478 35.56 -27.14 7.15
CA ARG A 478 35.54 -28.09 6.02
C ARG A 478 34.50 -29.18 6.17
N HIS A 479 34.16 -29.54 7.40
CA HIS A 479 33.24 -30.64 7.75
C HIS A 479 31.96 -30.15 8.42
N ALA A 480 31.84 -28.85 8.59
CA ALA A 480 30.67 -28.26 9.22
C ALA A 480 29.37 -28.55 8.39
N PRO A 481 28.22 -28.75 9.03
CA PRO A 481 26.97 -28.83 8.32
C PRO A 481 26.69 -27.49 7.57
N LEU A 482 25.99 -27.60 6.44
CA LEU A 482 25.57 -26.41 5.70
C LEU A 482 24.49 -25.67 6.46
N LEU A 483 24.51 -24.35 6.36
CA LEU A 483 23.51 -23.47 6.93
C LEU A 483 22.13 -23.73 6.33
N THR A 484 21.14 -23.76 7.21
CA THR A 484 19.73 -23.86 6.89
C THR A 484 18.96 -22.68 7.51
N PRO A 485 17.72 -22.38 7.11
CA PRO A 485 16.91 -21.33 7.76
C PRO A 485 16.75 -21.52 9.27
N LYS A 486 16.81 -22.77 9.77
CA LYS A 486 16.69 -23.06 11.21
C LYS A 486 17.88 -22.55 12.01
N ASP A 487 19.06 -22.49 11.42
CA ASP A 487 20.28 -22.05 12.09
C ASP A 487 20.29 -20.53 12.32
N LEU A 488 19.51 -19.77 11.56
CA LEU A 488 19.30 -18.35 11.77
C LEU A 488 18.38 -18.05 12.97
N ALA A 489 17.62 -19.03 13.47
CA ALA A 489 16.63 -18.82 14.52
C ALA A 489 17.25 -18.22 15.78
N GLY A 490 16.65 -17.14 16.28
CA GLY A 490 17.13 -16.42 17.47
C GLY A 490 18.24 -15.40 17.21
N THR A 491 18.67 -15.21 15.96
CA THR A 491 19.53 -14.10 15.52
C THR A 491 18.68 -12.97 14.93
N SER A 492 19.25 -11.77 14.83
CA SER A 492 18.59 -10.65 14.12
C SER A 492 18.50 -10.87 12.61
N PHE A 493 19.20 -11.85 12.07
CA PHE A 493 19.23 -12.18 10.64
C PHE A 493 18.01 -12.99 10.19
N ALA A 494 17.37 -13.75 11.10
CA ALA A 494 16.22 -14.58 10.75
C ALA A 494 15.04 -13.74 10.17
N PRO A 495 14.54 -12.69 10.84
CA PRO A 495 13.43 -11.89 10.30
C PRO A 495 13.83 -11.13 9.03
N VAL A 496 15.10 -10.75 8.86
CA VAL A 496 15.57 -10.11 7.63
C VAL A 496 15.54 -11.13 6.49
N ALA A 497 16.10 -12.32 6.67
CA ALA A 497 16.10 -13.38 5.66
C ALA A 497 14.65 -13.79 5.30
N ASP A 498 13.77 -13.94 6.29
CA ASP A 498 12.36 -14.28 6.08
C ASP A 498 11.59 -13.18 5.31
N SER A 499 11.95 -11.91 5.50
CA SER A 499 11.34 -10.79 4.77
C SER A 499 11.80 -10.70 3.32
N LEU A 500 13.01 -11.17 3.03
CA LEU A 500 13.61 -11.14 1.70
C LEU A 500 13.41 -12.45 0.91
N LEU A 501 13.01 -13.54 1.56
CA LEU A 501 12.79 -14.83 0.93
C LEU A 501 11.38 -15.33 1.21
N VAL A 502 10.46 -15.03 0.31
CA VAL A 502 9.02 -15.20 0.50
C VAL A 502 8.49 -16.34 -0.38
N ARG A 503 7.64 -17.20 0.18
CA ARG A 503 6.89 -18.19 -0.59
C ARG A 503 5.51 -17.64 -0.93
N ASN A 504 5.16 -17.65 -2.21
CA ASN A 504 3.84 -17.28 -2.70
C ASN A 504 3.28 -18.40 -3.60
N GLY A 505 2.27 -19.10 -3.10
CA GLY A 505 1.76 -20.30 -3.75
C GLY A 505 2.82 -21.40 -3.80
N ASP A 506 3.15 -21.86 -5.00
CA ASP A 506 4.15 -22.90 -5.24
C ASP A 506 5.54 -22.36 -5.61
N GLU A 507 5.69 -21.04 -5.69
CA GLU A 507 6.95 -20.39 -6.05
C GLU A 507 7.61 -19.70 -4.85
N TRP A 508 8.94 -19.64 -4.91
CA TRP A 508 9.77 -18.87 -4.00
C TRP A 508 10.27 -17.60 -4.68
N HIS A 509 10.20 -16.50 -3.95
CA HIS A 509 10.64 -15.18 -4.41
C HIS A 509 11.75 -14.68 -3.52
N ALA A 510 12.94 -14.43 -4.10
CA ALA A 510 13.98 -13.67 -3.44
C ALA A 510 13.81 -12.19 -3.82
N LEU A 511 13.70 -11.35 -2.80
CA LEU A 511 13.52 -9.92 -2.91
C LEU A 511 14.86 -9.23 -2.68
N LEU A 512 15.30 -8.41 -3.64
CA LEU A 512 16.53 -7.65 -3.54
C LEU A 512 16.21 -6.14 -3.60
N PRO A 513 15.95 -5.49 -2.46
CA PRO A 513 15.80 -4.04 -2.39
C PRO A 513 17.08 -3.34 -2.85
N LEU A 514 16.93 -2.29 -3.66
CA LEU A 514 18.05 -1.52 -4.21
C LEU A 514 18.07 -0.13 -3.58
N ASP A 515 19.26 0.33 -3.22
CA ASP A 515 19.47 1.66 -2.67
C ASP A 515 19.97 2.62 -3.76
N ALA A 516 19.25 3.75 -3.92
CA ALA A 516 19.65 4.79 -4.85
C ALA A 516 20.90 5.54 -4.33
N PRO A 517 21.75 6.06 -5.22
CA PRO A 517 22.86 6.91 -4.83
C PRO A 517 22.38 8.14 -4.06
N THR A 518 23.08 8.50 -2.98
CA THR A 518 22.74 9.68 -2.17
C THR A 518 23.37 10.97 -2.70
N SER A 519 24.27 10.87 -3.70
CA SER A 519 25.00 11.98 -4.30
C SER A 519 25.23 11.73 -5.79
N GLY A 520 25.52 12.78 -6.54
CA GLY A 520 25.78 12.71 -7.98
C GLY A 520 24.59 13.06 -8.86
N PRO A 521 24.70 12.89 -10.19
CA PRO A 521 23.66 13.30 -11.15
C PRO A 521 22.33 12.55 -11.00
N HIS A 522 22.36 11.36 -10.39
CA HIS A 522 21.20 10.50 -10.13
C HIS A 522 20.91 10.38 -8.64
N ALA A 523 21.21 11.42 -7.84
CA ALA A 523 20.90 11.41 -6.42
C ALA A 523 19.41 11.11 -6.18
N PHE A 524 19.13 10.14 -5.30
CA PHE A 524 17.78 9.67 -4.93
C PHE A 524 17.00 8.98 -6.08
N ALA A 525 17.65 8.64 -7.19
CA ALA A 525 17.08 7.85 -8.27
C ALA A 525 18.09 6.84 -8.80
N ILE A 526 17.63 5.73 -9.35
CA ILE A 526 18.49 4.75 -10.03
C ILE A 526 18.39 4.90 -11.55
N ASP A 527 19.47 4.55 -12.26
CA ASP A 527 19.41 4.33 -13.71
C ASP A 527 18.72 2.99 -13.99
N PHE A 528 17.38 3.04 -14.06
CA PHE A 528 16.53 1.86 -14.19
C PHE A 528 16.85 1.03 -15.45
N ALA A 529 17.30 1.68 -16.53
CA ALA A 529 17.65 0.99 -17.77
C ALA A 529 18.91 0.14 -17.61
N ARG A 530 19.95 0.67 -16.97
CA ARG A 530 21.18 -0.05 -16.66
C ARG A 530 20.94 -1.20 -15.70
N VAL A 531 20.16 -0.96 -14.63
CA VAL A 531 19.83 -2.01 -13.68
C VAL A 531 19.07 -3.15 -14.36
N ARG A 532 18.04 -2.80 -15.17
CA ARG A 532 17.28 -3.81 -15.92
C ARG A 532 18.18 -4.60 -16.87
N GLN A 533 19.10 -3.95 -17.59
CA GLN A 533 20.03 -4.61 -18.48
C GLN A 533 20.93 -5.61 -17.73
N ALA A 534 21.50 -5.21 -16.61
CA ALA A 534 22.37 -6.06 -15.79
C ALA A 534 21.58 -7.27 -15.24
N VAL A 535 20.42 -7.04 -14.65
CA VAL A 535 19.57 -8.11 -14.09
C VAL A 535 19.08 -9.07 -15.18
N SER A 536 18.70 -8.59 -16.35
CA SER A 536 18.29 -9.45 -17.47
C SER A 536 19.43 -10.27 -18.06
N ALA A 537 20.66 -9.81 -17.94
CA ALA A 537 21.84 -10.57 -18.37
C ALA A 537 22.12 -11.74 -17.40
N ALA A 538 21.93 -11.54 -16.09
CA ALA A 538 22.19 -12.55 -15.07
C ALA A 538 21.11 -13.65 -15.01
N ALA A 539 19.84 -13.29 -15.04
CA ALA A 539 18.71 -14.19 -14.87
C ALA A 539 17.50 -13.80 -15.76
N PRO A 540 17.60 -13.95 -17.08
CA PRO A 540 16.63 -13.37 -18.03
C PRO A 540 15.21 -13.92 -17.88
N ALA A 541 15.03 -15.15 -17.38
CA ALA A 541 13.74 -15.80 -17.28
C ALA A 541 13.08 -15.67 -15.88
N HIS A 542 13.80 -15.23 -14.87
CA HIS A 542 13.41 -15.37 -13.48
C HIS A 542 13.51 -14.08 -12.65
N ALA A 543 14.12 -13.02 -13.19
CA ALA A 543 14.33 -11.79 -12.46
C ALA A 543 13.61 -10.60 -13.11
N THR A 544 12.88 -9.84 -12.29
CA THR A 544 12.14 -8.64 -12.71
C THR A 544 12.57 -7.46 -11.84
N VAL A 545 12.86 -6.33 -12.47
CA VAL A 545 13.15 -5.07 -11.78
C VAL A 545 11.88 -4.25 -11.70
N LEU A 546 11.52 -3.82 -10.49
CA LEU A 546 10.31 -3.07 -10.20
C LEU A 546 10.65 -1.69 -9.64
N ASP A 547 10.05 -0.63 -10.17
CA ASP A 547 9.89 0.66 -9.51
C ASP A 547 8.48 0.70 -8.91
N LEU A 548 8.35 0.37 -7.63
CA LEU A 548 7.04 0.26 -6.97
C LEU A 548 6.24 1.56 -7.02
N LYS A 549 6.92 2.73 -6.96
CA LYS A 549 6.25 4.01 -7.12
C LYS A 549 5.79 4.21 -8.56
N GLY A 550 6.68 3.96 -9.53
CA GLY A 550 6.37 4.10 -10.96
C GLY A 550 5.24 3.17 -11.41
N GLU A 551 5.26 1.92 -10.98
CA GLU A 551 4.20 0.94 -11.28
C GLU A 551 2.85 1.33 -10.64
N ALA A 552 2.88 1.82 -9.38
CA ALA A 552 1.68 2.30 -8.70
C ALA A 552 1.08 3.52 -9.41
N ASP A 553 1.90 4.49 -9.83
CA ASP A 553 1.48 5.69 -10.56
C ASP A 553 0.96 5.33 -11.97
N ALA A 554 1.59 4.38 -12.66
CA ALA A 554 1.14 3.88 -13.96
C ALA A 554 -0.21 3.15 -13.86
N LEU A 555 -0.40 2.35 -12.81
CA LEU A 555 -1.67 1.66 -12.51
C LEU A 555 -2.78 2.69 -12.25
N TYR A 556 -2.50 3.70 -11.43
CA TYR A 556 -3.42 4.79 -11.17
C TYR A 556 -3.82 5.55 -12.43
N ALA A 557 -2.84 5.92 -13.27
CA ALA A 557 -3.09 6.59 -14.55
C ALA A 557 -3.94 5.73 -15.51
N THR A 558 -3.78 4.40 -15.44
CA THR A 558 -4.58 3.46 -16.23
C THR A 558 -6.03 3.43 -15.75
N TYR A 559 -6.25 3.31 -14.44
CA TYR A 559 -7.60 3.35 -13.85
C TYR A 559 -8.30 4.69 -14.06
N LEU A 560 -7.57 5.80 -13.97
CA LEU A 560 -8.13 7.12 -14.24
C LEU A 560 -8.59 7.24 -15.70
N ARG A 561 -7.77 6.82 -16.66
CA ARG A 561 -8.14 6.83 -18.08
C ARG A 561 -9.33 5.93 -18.38
N GLU A 562 -9.39 4.77 -17.73
CA GLU A 562 -10.53 3.85 -17.83
C GLU A 562 -11.80 4.48 -17.27
N ALA A 563 -11.74 5.07 -16.07
CA ALA A 563 -12.88 5.75 -15.45
C ALA A 563 -13.43 6.87 -16.34
N VAL A 564 -12.55 7.69 -16.94
CA VAL A 564 -12.95 8.73 -17.89
C VAL A 564 -13.63 8.13 -19.13
N ARG A 565 -13.07 7.07 -19.73
CA ARG A 565 -13.66 6.39 -20.90
C ARG A 565 -15.04 5.83 -20.58
N LEU A 566 -15.18 5.15 -19.45
CA LEU A 566 -16.46 4.55 -19.02
C LEU A 566 -17.50 5.65 -18.71
N SER A 567 -17.11 6.75 -18.10
CA SER A 567 -17.98 7.91 -17.86
C SER A 567 -18.48 8.53 -19.16
N LEU A 568 -17.59 8.69 -20.16
CA LEU A 568 -17.97 9.20 -21.49
C LEU A 568 -18.88 8.21 -22.23
N ALA A 569 -18.62 6.90 -22.13
CA ALA A 569 -19.49 5.87 -22.68
C ALA A 569 -20.90 5.89 -22.03
N GLY A 570 -20.95 6.05 -20.71
CA GLY A 570 -22.21 6.22 -19.96
C GLY A 570 -22.99 7.46 -20.40
N LEU A 571 -22.30 8.61 -20.55
CA LEU A 571 -22.90 9.83 -21.06
C LEU A 571 -23.44 9.66 -22.48
N ALA A 572 -22.67 9.01 -23.37
CA ALA A 572 -23.13 8.70 -24.72
C ALA A 572 -24.37 7.80 -24.71
N ALA A 573 -24.40 6.77 -23.87
CA ALA A 573 -25.55 5.90 -23.72
C ALA A 573 -26.80 6.65 -23.21
N ILE A 574 -26.63 7.57 -22.24
CA ILE A 574 -27.70 8.44 -21.76
C ILE A 574 -28.22 9.35 -22.89
N ILE A 575 -27.34 9.96 -23.68
CA ILE A 575 -27.73 10.81 -24.81
C ILE A 575 -28.53 10.00 -25.83
N VAL A 576 -28.06 8.79 -26.20
CA VAL A 576 -28.77 7.90 -27.12
C VAL A 576 -30.15 7.52 -26.56
N LEU A 577 -30.23 7.15 -25.28
CA LEU A 577 -31.50 6.84 -24.63
C LEU A 577 -32.49 8.02 -24.67
N LEU A 578 -32.00 9.24 -24.36
CA LEU A 578 -32.83 10.45 -24.40
C LEU A 578 -33.28 10.78 -25.82
N LEU A 579 -32.43 10.59 -26.83
CA LEU A 579 -32.79 10.79 -28.25
C LEU A 579 -33.89 9.82 -28.69
N LEU A 580 -33.78 8.55 -28.29
CA LEU A 580 -34.80 7.52 -28.59
C LEU A 580 -36.11 7.81 -27.87
N ALA A 581 -36.05 8.24 -26.61
CA ALA A 581 -37.27 8.52 -25.79
C ALA A 581 -37.97 9.81 -26.22
N LEU A 582 -37.23 10.88 -26.48
CA LEU A 582 -37.80 12.22 -26.78
C LEU A 582 -37.99 12.51 -28.25
N ARG A 583 -37.32 11.72 -29.12
CA ARG A 583 -37.37 11.86 -30.60
C ARG A 583 -37.13 13.28 -31.11
N SER A 584 -36.42 14.12 -30.34
CA SER A 584 -36.16 15.52 -30.66
C SER A 584 -34.81 15.94 -30.11
N PRO A 585 -33.77 16.18 -30.98
CA PRO A 585 -32.46 16.63 -30.55
C PRO A 585 -32.49 17.95 -29.75
N ALA A 586 -33.37 18.89 -30.16
CA ALA A 586 -33.51 20.17 -29.50
C ALA A 586 -34.02 20.05 -28.05
N ARG A 587 -34.88 19.03 -27.77
CA ARG A 587 -35.32 18.75 -26.40
C ARG A 587 -34.22 18.12 -25.56
N VAL A 588 -33.44 17.20 -26.16
CA VAL A 588 -32.31 16.58 -25.47
C VAL A 588 -31.28 17.64 -25.09
N VAL A 589 -30.88 18.53 -25.99
CA VAL A 589 -29.98 19.63 -25.70
C VAL A 589 -30.49 20.51 -24.57
N ARG A 590 -31.79 20.84 -24.57
CA ARG A 590 -32.41 21.65 -23.50
C ARG A 590 -32.41 20.94 -22.13
N ILE A 591 -32.43 19.63 -22.10
CA ILE A 591 -32.37 18.83 -20.84
C ILE A 591 -30.91 18.70 -20.36
N LEU A 592 -29.94 18.66 -21.27
CA LEU A 592 -28.52 18.50 -20.94
C LEU A 592 -27.80 19.83 -20.67
N LEU A 593 -28.38 20.97 -21.06
CA LEU A 593 -27.80 22.31 -20.88
C LEU A 593 -27.88 22.89 -19.46
N PRO A 594 -28.87 22.59 -18.60
CA PRO A 594 -28.82 23.02 -17.22
C PRO A 594 -27.90 22.20 -16.38
#